data_dd289f068f5560abf38bdc6d0fdc39ee
#
_entry.id   dd289f068f5560abf38bdc6d0fdc39ee
#
_cell.length_a   1.000
_cell.length_b   1.000
_cell.length_c   1.000
_cell.angle_alpha   90.00
_cell.angle_beta   90.00
_cell.angle_gamma   90.00
#
_symmetry.space_group_name_H-M   'P 1'
#
loop_
_entity.id
_entity.type
_entity.pdbx_description
1 polymer ?
#
loop_
_entity_poly.entity_id
_entity_poly.type
_entity_poly.pdbx_seq_one_letter_code
_entity_poly.pdbx_strand_id
1 'polypeptide(L)'
;VNLPPSARLLAGTAAAGATALAWGTLVEPRLFALRRYTLPVLQPGSLPVRVLQLSDIHMVPGQRAKTEWIRGLAALEPDLVVNTGDNLSHLQAVPAVLEGLEPLLERPGVFVMGSNDYYAPAPKNPARYLTKHHARVSGPRIDLPTDELRSAMTSHGWSDLDNARTRLTLAGQPIGLVGVDDPHIGRDDYASVGAAADPAVTTIGITHAPYQRVLDAMTADGASLVIAGHTHGGQLCIPGFGALVTNCDLDRGRAKGASRWWPGAGSSTVAPADAAWLHVCAGLGASRYAPIRFACRPEAALLTLVSREVA
;
A
#
# COMPACT_ATOMS: atom_id res chain seq x y z
N VAL A 1 30.75 31.91 -27.10
CA VAL A 1 31.27 30.64 -27.64
C VAL A 1 30.07 29.80 -28.07
N ASN A 2 29.88 29.66 -29.39
CA ASN A 2 28.79 28.82 -29.92
C ASN A 2 29.21 27.34 -29.80
N LEU A 3 28.57 26.60 -28.89
CA LEU A 3 28.78 25.16 -28.76
C LEU A 3 28.31 24.42 -30.05
N PRO A 4 29.03 23.39 -30.48
CA PRO A 4 28.62 22.56 -31.61
C PRO A 4 27.26 21.87 -31.31
N PRO A 5 26.45 21.50 -32.34
CA PRO A 5 25.11 20.93 -32.13
C PRO A 5 25.08 19.70 -31.23
N SER A 6 26.08 18.82 -31.30
CA SER A 6 26.22 17.66 -30.42
C SER A 6 26.45 18.06 -28.95
N ALA A 7 27.26 19.08 -28.69
CA ALA A 7 27.46 19.55 -27.31
C ALA A 7 26.19 20.23 -26.74
N ARG A 8 25.43 20.93 -27.59
CA ARG A 8 24.11 21.50 -27.17
C ARG A 8 23.11 20.41 -26.83
N LEU A 9 23.06 19.36 -27.64
CA LEU A 9 22.19 18.20 -27.38
C LEU A 9 22.57 17.51 -26.06
N LEU A 10 23.86 17.23 -25.83
CA LEU A 10 24.37 16.65 -24.58
C LEU A 10 24.07 17.54 -23.37
N ALA A 11 24.31 18.84 -23.47
CA ALA A 11 24.01 19.78 -22.40
C ALA A 11 22.50 19.84 -22.10
N GLY A 12 21.67 19.85 -23.13
CA GLY A 12 20.22 19.83 -22.99
C GLY A 12 19.72 18.54 -22.31
N THR A 13 20.24 17.38 -22.71
CA THR A 13 19.92 16.09 -22.09
C THR A 13 20.35 16.02 -20.63
N ALA A 14 21.58 16.50 -20.34
CA ALA A 14 22.08 16.57 -18.97
C ALA A 14 21.23 17.49 -18.08
N ALA A 15 20.85 18.67 -18.60
CA ALA A 15 19.99 19.60 -17.88
C ALA A 15 18.60 19.00 -17.62
N ALA A 16 17.99 18.34 -18.60
CA ALA A 16 16.70 17.66 -18.43
C ALA A 16 16.78 16.55 -17.38
N GLY A 17 17.85 15.73 -17.41
CA GLY A 17 18.09 14.69 -16.41
C GLY A 17 18.27 15.25 -15.00
N ALA A 18 19.04 16.34 -14.83
CA ALA A 18 19.22 17.01 -13.55
C ALA A 18 17.91 17.60 -13.02
N THR A 19 17.10 18.20 -13.90
CA THR A 19 15.79 18.74 -13.54
C THR A 19 14.83 17.62 -13.10
N ALA A 20 14.78 16.50 -13.83
CA ALA A 20 13.97 15.35 -13.47
C ALA A 20 14.38 14.74 -12.13
N LEU A 21 15.68 14.65 -11.87
CA LEU A 21 16.22 14.17 -10.60
C LEU A 21 15.87 15.13 -9.45
N ALA A 22 16.05 16.43 -9.63
CA ALA A 22 15.68 17.44 -8.63
C ALA A 22 14.15 17.41 -8.35
N TRP A 23 13.34 17.34 -9.38
CA TRP A 23 11.89 17.19 -9.24
C TRP A 23 11.55 15.94 -8.43
N GLY A 24 12.07 14.77 -8.84
CA GLY A 24 11.76 13.48 -8.23
C GLY A 24 12.27 13.33 -6.80
N THR A 25 13.29 14.08 -6.38
CA THR A 25 13.84 14.01 -5.01
C THR A 25 13.32 15.12 -4.10
N LEU A 26 13.12 16.32 -4.63
CA LEU A 26 12.82 17.50 -3.81
C LEU A 26 11.35 17.92 -3.84
N VAL A 27 10.64 17.65 -4.94
CA VAL A 27 9.28 18.16 -5.15
C VAL A 27 8.25 17.03 -5.05
N GLU A 28 8.29 16.08 -5.95
CA GLU A 28 7.23 15.07 -6.08
C GLU A 28 6.98 14.24 -4.81
N PRO A 29 8.00 13.83 -4.01
CA PRO A 29 7.79 13.11 -2.76
C PRO A 29 7.01 13.88 -1.68
N ARG A 30 6.79 15.17 -1.87
CA ARG A 30 6.04 16.06 -0.96
C ARG A 30 4.65 16.43 -1.49
N LEU A 31 4.32 16.04 -2.71
CA LEU A 31 3.04 16.32 -3.36
C LEU A 31 2.00 15.25 -3.02
N PHE A 32 1.65 15.11 -1.74
CA PHE A 32 0.66 14.13 -1.28
C PHE A 32 -0.66 14.27 -2.03
N ALA A 33 -1.30 13.14 -2.33
CA ALA A 33 -2.56 13.08 -3.06
C ALA A 33 -3.55 12.17 -2.35
N LEU A 34 -4.81 12.56 -2.32
CA LEU A 34 -5.92 11.68 -1.98
C LEU A 34 -6.54 11.14 -3.26
N ARG A 35 -6.52 9.81 -3.41
CA ARG A 35 -7.22 9.12 -4.50
C ARG A 35 -8.59 8.65 -4.04
N ARG A 36 -9.56 8.67 -4.92
CA ARG A 36 -10.93 8.25 -4.62
C ARG A 36 -11.36 7.20 -5.61
N TYR A 37 -11.92 6.10 -5.09
CA TYR A 37 -12.44 5.01 -5.89
C TYR A 37 -13.82 4.63 -5.38
N THR A 38 -14.73 4.24 -6.28
CA THR A 38 -16.02 3.63 -5.93
C THR A 38 -15.98 2.20 -6.42
N LEU A 39 -16.14 1.24 -5.49
CA LEU A 39 -15.98 -0.18 -5.77
C LEU A 39 -17.28 -0.93 -5.40
N PRO A 40 -17.95 -1.58 -6.37
CA PRO A 40 -19.16 -2.38 -6.11
C PRO A 40 -18.77 -3.75 -5.55
N VAL A 41 -18.60 -3.84 -4.23
CA VAL A 41 -18.14 -5.05 -3.53
C VAL A 41 -19.09 -5.51 -2.42
N LEU A 42 -19.96 -4.63 -1.93
CA LEU A 42 -20.86 -4.94 -0.82
C LEU A 42 -22.03 -5.83 -1.28
N GLN A 43 -22.66 -6.49 -0.33
CA GLN A 43 -23.88 -7.28 -0.60
C GLN A 43 -25.00 -6.37 -1.18
N PRO A 44 -25.89 -6.92 -2.02
CA PRO A 44 -27.02 -6.16 -2.53
C PRO A 44 -27.86 -5.52 -1.41
N GLY A 45 -28.24 -4.25 -1.60
CA GLY A 45 -29.00 -3.48 -0.62
C GLY A 45 -28.19 -2.89 0.53
N SER A 46 -26.86 -3.10 0.55
CA SER A 46 -25.96 -2.54 1.57
C SER A 46 -25.82 -1.02 1.45
N LEU A 47 -25.70 -0.34 2.58
CA LEU A 47 -25.31 1.08 2.62
C LEU A 47 -23.83 1.24 2.26
N PRO A 48 -23.44 2.36 1.62
CA PRO A 48 -22.04 2.63 1.31
C PRO A 48 -21.15 2.65 2.55
N VAL A 49 -19.92 2.14 2.44
CA VAL A 49 -18.89 2.16 3.48
C VAL A 49 -17.66 2.88 2.93
N ARG A 50 -17.17 3.87 3.68
CA ARG A 50 -15.96 4.65 3.32
C ARG A 50 -14.75 4.09 4.04
N VAL A 51 -13.83 3.50 3.27
CA VAL A 51 -12.58 2.92 3.77
C VAL A 51 -11.42 3.84 3.39
N LEU A 52 -10.72 4.36 4.39
CA LEU A 52 -9.49 5.12 4.18
C LEU A 52 -8.31 4.16 4.25
N GLN A 53 -7.60 3.98 3.14
CA GLN A 53 -6.36 3.22 3.10
C GLN A 53 -5.15 4.13 3.29
N LEU A 54 -4.33 3.80 4.28
CA LEU A 54 -2.98 4.31 4.50
C LEU A 54 -1.98 3.19 4.27
N SER A 55 -0.86 3.50 3.63
CA SER A 55 0.15 2.51 3.28
C SER A 55 1.52 3.15 3.18
N ASP A 56 2.58 2.39 3.48
CA ASP A 56 3.95 2.76 3.17
C ASP A 56 4.26 4.20 3.62
N ILE A 57 3.98 4.51 4.87
CA ILE A 57 4.19 5.86 5.43
C ILE A 57 5.68 6.18 5.48
N HIS A 58 6.52 5.18 5.79
CA HIS A 58 7.97 5.33 5.90
C HIS A 58 8.37 6.58 6.70
N MET A 59 7.80 6.70 7.88
CA MET A 59 8.02 7.87 8.73
C MET A 59 9.46 7.92 9.24
N VAL A 60 10.02 9.12 9.20
CA VAL A 60 11.22 9.48 9.96
C VAL A 60 10.91 10.71 10.82
N PRO A 61 11.58 10.90 11.97
CA PRO A 61 11.37 12.07 12.80
C PRO A 61 11.52 13.38 12.02
N GLY A 62 10.65 14.35 12.31
CA GLY A 62 10.71 15.69 11.73
C GLY A 62 9.96 15.89 10.41
N GLN A 63 9.26 14.89 9.88
CA GLN A 63 8.43 15.01 8.66
C GLN A 63 7.06 15.66 8.94
N ARG A 64 7.05 16.85 9.54
CA ARG A 64 5.83 17.56 9.99
C ARG A 64 4.76 17.69 8.92
N ALA A 65 5.14 18.08 7.69
CA ALA A 65 4.17 18.23 6.60
C ALA A 65 3.45 16.91 6.27
N LYS A 66 4.12 15.76 6.36
CA LYS A 66 3.50 14.45 6.19
C LYS A 66 2.57 14.13 7.36
N THR A 67 3.03 14.33 8.60
CA THR A 67 2.24 14.15 9.81
C THR A 67 0.94 14.97 9.75
N GLU A 68 1.05 16.27 9.47
CA GLU A 68 -0.11 17.18 9.34
C GLU A 68 -1.06 16.75 8.21
N TRP A 69 -0.52 16.33 7.08
CA TRP A 69 -1.34 15.86 5.97
C TRP A 69 -2.12 14.59 6.32
N ILE A 70 -1.50 13.62 7.00
CA ILE A 70 -2.18 12.40 7.49
C ILE A 70 -3.28 12.78 8.49
N ARG A 71 -2.99 13.64 9.47
CA ARG A 71 -3.99 14.16 10.42
C ARG A 71 -5.20 14.77 9.72
N GLY A 72 -4.96 15.55 8.68
CA GLY A 72 -6.02 16.19 7.89
C GLY A 72 -6.98 15.21 7.21
N LEU A 73 -6.60 13.94 7.02
CA LEU A 73 -7.47 12.92 6.43
C LEU A 73 -8.65 12.54 7.35
N ALA A 74 -8.59 12.83 8.65
CA ALA A 74 -9.70 12.59 9.57
C ALA A 74 -10.97 13.38 9.17
N ALA A 75 -10.82 14.53 8.50
CA ALA A 75 -11.93 15.29 7.96
C ALA A 75 -12.75 14.55 6.87
N LEU A 76 -12.22 13.41 6.37
CA LEU A 76 -12.96 12.53 5.48
C LEU A 76 -13.98 11.67 6.23
N GLU A 77 -13.92 11.61 7.56
CA GLU A 77 -14.79 10.79 8.41
C GLU A 77 -14.98 9.37 7.87
N PRO A 78 -13.88 8.58 7.72
CA PRO A 78 -14.00 7.22 7.22
C PRO A 78 -14.73 6.33 8.22
N ASP A 79 -15.48 5.35 7.70
CA ASP A 79 -16.14 4.32 8.51
C ASP A 79 -15.12 3.25 8.97
N LEU A 80 -14.02 3.10 8.23
CA LEU A 80 -12.92 2.18 8.54
C LEU A 80 -11.60 2.79 8.07
N VAL A 81 -10.56 2.67 8.87
CA VAL A 81 -9.18 2.92 8.46
C VAL A 81 -8.45 1.59 8.26
N VAL A 82 -7.82 1.41 7.11
CA VAL A 82 -6.99 0.25 6.80
C VAL A 82 -5.55 0.71 6.63
N ASN A 83 -4.66 0.26 7.50
CA ASN A 83 -3.22 0.51 7.40
C ASN A 83 -2.54 -0.77 6.88
N THR A 84 -1.92 -0.67 5.71
CA THR A 84 -1.29 -1.81 5.05
C THR A 84 0.22 -1.90 5.28
N GLY A 85 0.74 -1.30 6.37
CA GLY A 85 2.11 -1.50 6.82
C GLY A 85 3.16 -0.57 6.20
N ASP A 86 4.41 -0.85 6.50
CA ASP A 86 5.60 -0.04 6.18
C ASP A 86 5.49 1.39 6.74
N ASN A 87 5.11 1.48 8.01
CA ASN A 87 4.93 2.76 8.70
C ASN A 87 6.25 3.41 9.07
N LEU A 88 7.26 2.60 9.41
CA LEU A 88 8.52 3.04 10.02
C LEU A 88 9.67 3.09 9.00
N SER A 89 10.59 4.04 9.18
CA SER A 89 11.91 4.10 8.51
C SER A 89 13.02 4.54 9.46
N HIS A 90 12.74 4.62 10.76
CA HIS A 90 13.71 5.05 11.78
C HIS A 90 13.32 4.51 13.15
N LEU A 91 14.30 4.21 14.02
CA LEU A 91 14.10 3.72 15.39
C LEU A 91 13.21 4.63 16.25
N GLN A 92 13.19 5.92 16.00
CA GLN A 92 12.43 6.91 16.73
C GLN A 92 11.21 7.42 15.96
N ALA A 93 10.67 6.63 15.03
CA ALA A 93 9.57 7.09 14.19
C ALA A 93 8.18 6.88 14.80
N VAL A 94 8.03 5.97 15.77
CA VAL A 94 6.71 5.63 16.35
C VAL A 94 5.95 6.86 16.85
N PRO A 95 6.53 7.77 17.63
CA PRO A 95 5.80 8.96 18.08
C PRO A 95 5.25 9.81 16.92
N ALA A 96 6.04 9.98 15.84
CA ALA A 96 5.61 10.77 14.69
C ALA A 96 4.53 10.06 13.84
N VAL A 97 4.55 8.72 13.76
CA VAL A 97 3.47 7.92 13.16
C VAL A 97 2.19 8.11 13.96
N LEU A 98 2.26 7.93 15.29
CA LEU A 98 1.10 8.04 16.16
C LEU A 98 0.53 9.47 16.16
N GLU A 99 1.39 10.50 16.19
CA GLU A 99 0.96 11.88 16.03
C GLU A 99 0.16 12.08 14.74
N GLY A 100 0.60 11.49 13.62
CA GLY A 100 -0.12 11.56 12.34
C GLY A 100 -1.45 10.82 12.37
N LEU A 101 -1.49 9.65 13.00
CA LEU A 101 -2.68 8.80 13.08
C LEU A 101 -3.68 9.22 14.16
N GLU A 102 -3.28 10.01 15.16
CA GLU A 102 -4.06 10.28 16.38
C GLU A 102 -5.56 10.55 16.12
N PRO A 103 -6.00 11.48 15.23
CA PRO A 103 -7.43 11.67 15.03
C PRO A 103 -8.10 10.53 14.23
N LEU A 104 -7.34 9.69 13.55
CA LEU A 104 -7.84 8.51 12.84
C LEU A 104 -7.96 7.29 13.76
N LEU A 105 -7.16 7.23 14.84
CA LEU A 105 -7.22 6.16 15.84
C LEU A 105 -8.55 6.13 16.61
N GLU A 106 -9.34 7.22 16.57
CA GLU A 106 -10.70 7.25 17.11
C GLU A 106 -11.73 6.54 16.23
N ARG A 107 -11.36 6.17 15.00
CA ARG A 107 -12.22 5.44 14.06
C ARG A 107 -11.95 3.94 14.13
N PRO A 108 -12.93 3.10 13.77
CA PRO A 108 -12.64 1.69 13.57
C PRO A 108 -11.45 1.51 12.63
N GLY A 109 -10.50 0.68 13.00
CA GLY A 109 -9.31 0.48 12.20
C GLY A 109 -8.78 -0.93 12.25
N VAL A 110 -8.07 -1.31 11.20
CA VAL A 110 -7.34 -2.56 11.09
C VAL A 110 -5.98 -2.32 10.45
N PHE A 111 -5.03 -3.16 10.75
CA PHE A 111 -3.70 -3.04 10.19
C PHE A 111 -3.03 -4.39 9.96
N VAL A 112 -2.07 -4.40 9.05
CA VAL A 112 -1.02 -5.42 8.91
C VAL A 112 0.33 -4.73 8.91
N MET A 113 1.39 -5.44 9.29
CA MET A 113 2.75 -4.92 9.27
C MET A 113 3.43 -5.18 7.92
N GLY A 114 4.38 -4.31 7.57
CA GLY A 114 5.28 -4.49 6.43
C GLY A 114 6.74 -4.65 6.89
N SER A 115 7.62 -4.98 5.97
CA SER A 115 9.03 -5.26 6.25
C SER A 115 9.77 -4.12 6.96
N ASN A 116 9.37 -2.87 6.67
CA ASN A 116 9.94 -1.68 7.31
C ASN A 116 9.19 -1.28 8.59
N ASP A 117 8.30 -2.11 9.11
CA ASP A 117 7.87 -2.05 10.50
C ASP A 117 8.74 -2.94 11.38
N TYR A 118 9.28 -4.03 10.81
CA TYR A 118 10.20 -4.95 11.51
C TYR A 118 11.66 -4.51 11.45
N TYR A 119 12.11 -4.06 10.27
CA TYR A 119 13.53 -3.83 10.02
C TYR A 119 13.81 -2.45 9.43
N ALA A 120 14.80 -1.78 9.99
CA ALA A 120 15.27 -0.51 9.43
C ALA A 120 15.72 -0.70 7.97
N PRO A 121 15.38 0.26 7.09
CA PRO A 121 15.86 0.23 5.72
C PRO A 121 17.39 0.24 5.69
N ALA A 122 17.98 -0.53 4.77
CA ALA A 122 19.42 -0.59 4.55
C ALA A 122 19.76 -0.10 3.13
N PRO A 123 20.97 0.45 2.91
CA PRO A 123 21.44 0.82 1.59
C PRO A 123 21.39 -0.37 0.64
N LYS A 124 20.77 -0.21 -0.52
CA LYS A 124 20.68 -1.25 -1.54
C LYS A 124 21.29 -0.73 -2.85
N ASN A 125 22.01 -1.58 -3.56
CA ASN A 125 22.46 -1.23 -4.90
C ASN A 125 21.23 -1.08 -5.83
N PRO A 126 21.00 0.11 -6.42
CA PRO A 126 19.81 0.33 -7.25
C PRO A 126 19.79 -0.55 -8.51
N ALA A 127 20.93 -1.05 -8.99
CA ALA A 127 20.97 -1.98 -10.13
C ALA A 127 20.26 -3.32 -9.83
N ARG A 128 20.01 -3.66 -8.57
CA ARG A 128 19.24 -4.86 -8.20
C ARG A 128 17.78 -4.81 -8.71
N TYR A 129 17.20 -3.63 -8.85
CA TYR A 129 15.85 -3.47 -9.41
C TYR A 129 15.78 -3.81 -10.90
N LEU A 130 16.92 -3.90 -11.59
CA LEU A 130 17.02 -4.30 -12.99
C LEU A 130 17.17 -5.81 -13.18
N THR A 131 17.38 -6.56 -12.09
CA THR A 131 17.54 -8.03 -12.13
C THR A 131 16.29 -8.70 -11.56
N LYS A 132 15.84 -9.80 -12.21
CA LYS A 132 14.66 -10.58 -11.78
C LYS A 132 14.87 -11.36 -10.46
N HIS A 133 16.07 -11.37 -9.90
CA HIS A 133 16.38 -12.06 -8.67
C HIS A 133 16.26 -11.12 -7.47
N HIS A 134 15.13 -11.17 -6.80
CA HIS A 134 14.96 -10.58 -5.47
C HIS A 134 15.73 -11.44 -4.44
N ALA A 135 17.06 -11.41 -4.49
CA ALA A 135 17.86 -12.11 -3.48
C ALA A 135 17.51 -11.55 -2.09
N ARG A 136 17.18 -12.43 -1.15
CA ARG A 136 16.99 -12.07 0.25
C ARG A 136 18.14 -11.19 0.70
N VAL A 137 17.84 -10.11 1.41
CA VAL A 137 18.87 -9.24 1.97
C VAL A 137 19.62 -10.06 3.01
N SER A 138 20.84 -10.48 2.69
CA SER A 138 21.76 -11.11 3.62
C SER A 138 22.56 -10.03 4.35
N GLY A 139 22.59 -10.10 5.68
CA GLY A 139 23.35 -9.18 6.53
C GLY A 139 22.60 -8.87 7.83
N PRO A 140 23.27 -8.29 8.83
CA PRO A 140 22.63 -7.90 10.08
C PRO A 140 21.53 -6.86 9.78
N ARG A 141 20.34 -7.09 10.31
CA ARG A 141 19.21 -6.16 10.27
C ARG A 141 19.12 -5.43 11.60
N ILE A 142 18.74 -4.18 11.55
CA ILE A 142 18.41 -3.40 12.76
C ILE A 142 16.92 -3.52 12.95
N ASP A 143 16.50 -4.12 14.08
CA ASP A 143 15.10 -4.25 14.42
C ASP A 143 14.50 -2.87 14.76
N LEU A 144 13.30 -2.64 14.29
CA LEU A 144 12.52 -1.45 14.60
C LEU A 144 11.58 -1.73 15.78
N PRO A 145 11.03 -0.70 16.43
CA PRO A 145 10.13 -0.85 17.58
C PRO A 145 8.71 -1.27 17.14
N THR A 146 8.61 -2.43 16.46
CA THR A 146 7.36 -2.97 15.91
C THR A 146 6.31 -3.19 17.00
N ASP A 147 6.72 -3.77 18.15
CA ASP A 147 5.80 -4.07 19.24
C ASP A 147 5.25 -2.81 19.91
N GLU A 148 6.04 -1.73 19.94
CA GLU A 148 5.56 -0.42 20.42
C GLU A 148 4.48 0.13 19.50
N LEU A 149 4.70 0.12 18.18
CA LEU A 149 3.71 0.56 17.21
C LEU A 149 2.44 -0.30 17.26
N ARG A 150 2.60 -1.62 17.29
CA ARG A 150 1.51 -2.61 17.38
C ARG A 150 0.66 -2.37 18.62
N SER A 151 1.32 -2.28 19.78
CA SER A 151 0.65 -2.05 21.08
C SER A 151 -0.08 -0.72 21.10
N ALA A 152 0.49 0.32 20.53
CA ALA A 152 -0.15 1.62 20.46
C ALA A 152 -1.43 1.56 19.59
N MET A 153 -1.38 1.00 18.39
CA MET A 153 -2.57 0.89 17.53
C MET A 153 -3.66 0.00 18.16
N THR A 154 -3.28 -1.14 18.75
CA THR A 154 -4.24 -2.04 19.41
C THR A 154 -4.86 -1.44 20.67
N SER A 155 -4.13 -0.64 21.43
CA SER A 155 -4.66 0.06 22.62
C SER A 155 -5.76 1.08 22.27
N HIS A 156 -5.77 1.58 21.02
CA HIS A 156 -6.84 2.42 20.48
C HIS A 156 -7.99 1.60 19.84
N GLY A 157 -7.96 0.27 19.96
CA GLY A 157 -9.02 -0.60 19.46
C GLY A 157 -8.88 -1.02 18.00
N TRP A 158 -7.77 -0.70 17.34
CA TRP A 158 -7.51 -1.24 16.01
C TRP A 158 -7.16 -2.72 16.08
N SER A 159 -7.68 -3.51 15.13
CA SER A 159 -7.38 -4.95 15.06
C SER A 159 -6.10 -5.20 14.28
N ASP A 160 -5.18 -5.94 14.91
CA ASP A 160 -4.03 -6.53 14.23
C ASP A 160 -4.50 -7.71 13.37
N LEU A 161 -4.21 -7.66 12.09
CA LEU A 161 -4.55 -8.68 11.12
C LEU A 161 -3.33 -9.44 10.58
N ASP A 162 -2.19 -9.36 11.26
CA ASP A 162 -1.05 -10.22 10.93
C ASP A 162 -1.41 -11.70 11.17
N ASN A 163 -1.72 -12.41 10.09
CA ASN A 163 -2.23 -13.78 10.10
C ASN A 163 -3.45 -13.92 11.03
N ALA A 164 -4.43 -13.03 10.85
CA ALA A 164 -5.62 -12.98 11.69
C ALA A 164 -6.89 -12.62 10.90
N ARG A 165 -8.04 -12.89 11.52
CA ARG A 165 -9.36 -12.52 11.01
C ARG A 165 -10.13 -11.75 12.07
N THR A 166 -10.99 -10.85 11.61
CA THR A 166 -11.96 -10.16 12.46
C THR A 166 -13.26 -9.92 11.71
N ARG A 167 -14.30 -9.53 12.41
CA ARG A 167 -15.56 -9.06 11.85
C ARG A 167 -15.93 -7.75 12.52
N LEU A 168 -16.19 -6.73 11.72
CA LEU A 168 -16.66 -5.43 12.19
C LEU A 168 -18.07 -5.17 11.67
N THR A 169 -18.84 -4.37 12.41
CA THR A 169 -20.12 -3.83 11.93
C THR A 169 -19.89 -2.41 11.45
N LEU A 170 -20.01 -2.19 10.14
CA LEU A 170 -19.80 -0.89 9.50
C LEU A 170 -21.08 -0.48 8.77
N ALA A 171 -21.55 0.75 8.97
CA ALA A 171 -22.83 1.23 8.43
C ALA A 171 -24.00 0.23 8.66
N GLY A 172 -24.02 -0.40 9.84
CA GLY A 172 -25.06 -1.36 10.25
C GLY A 172 -24.97 -2.75 9.64
N GLN A 173 -23.92 -3.08 8.88
CA GLN A 173 -23.75 -4.36 8.21
C GLN A 173 -22.43 -5.06 8.61
N PRO A 174 -22.42 -6.42 8.69
CA PRO A 174 -21.21 -7.15 9.02
C PRO A 174 -20.23 -7.15 7.83
N ILE A 175 -18.96 -6.81 8.10
CA ILE A 175 -17.86 -6.93 7.16
C ILE A 175 -16.81 -7.88 7.74
N GLY A 176 -16.49 -8.94 7.01
CA GLY A 176 -15.42 -9.85 7.33
C GLY A 176 -14.07 -9.29 6.83
N LEU A 177 -13.07 -9.41 7.66
CA LEU A 177 -11.71 -8.94 7.35
C LEU A 177 -10.74 -10.08 7.63
N VAL A 178 -9.83 -10.35 6.69
CA VAL A 178 -8.77 -11.34 6.83
C VAL A 178 -7.46 -10.72 6.39
N GLY A 179 -6.43 -10.84 7.20
CA GLY A 179 -5.11 -10.33 6.87
C GLY A 179 -4.02 -11.36 7.02
N VAL A 180 -2.87 -11.06 6.43
CA VAL A 180 -1.62 -11.80 6.61
C VAL A 180 -0.50 -10.84 6.99
N ASP A 181 0.47 -11.36 7.77
CA ASP A 181 1.76 -10.70 7.99
C ASP A 181 2.55 -10.62 6.66
N ASP A 182 3.64 -9.91 6.60
CA ASP A 182 4.29 -9.50 5.36
C ASP A 182 4.80 -10.66 4.49
N PRO A 183 4.20 -10.86 3.31
CA PRO A 183 4.65 -11.89 2.36
C PRO A 183 6.04 -11.61 1.77
N HIS A 184 6.49 -10.35 1.76
CA HIS A 184 7.78 -9.96 1.18
C HIS A 184 8.96 -10.54 1.96
N ILE A 185 8.80 -10.71 3.26
CA ILE A 185 9.80 -11.32 4.14
C ILE A 185 9.42 -12.74 4.58
N GLY A 186 8.32 -13.30 4.05
CA GLY A 186 7.88 -14.67 4.28
C GLY A 186 7.32 -14.90 5.68
N ARG A 187 6.64 -13.92 6.24
CA ARG A 187 5.96 -14.01 7.55
C ARG A 187 4.48 -14.36 7.42
N ASP A 188 3.93 -14.29 6.21
CA ASP A 188 2.54 -14.64 5.94
C ASP A 188 2.25 -16.12 6.16
N ASP A 189 1.18 -16.41 6.86
CA ASP A 189 0.62 -17.74 7.06
C ASP A 189 -0.88 -17.72 6.80
N TYR A 190 -1.25 -17.60 5.52
CA TYR A 190 -2.66 -17.62 5.15
C TYR A 190 -3.34 -18.95 5.48
N ALA A 191 -2.60 -20.06 5.48
CA ALA A 191 -3.15 -21.37 5.79
C ALA A 191 -3.73 -21.47 7.21
N SER A 192 -3.16 -20.71 8.15
CA SER A 192 -3.66 -20.68 9.54
C SER A 192 -4.98 -19.91 9.71
N VAL A 193 -5.30 -19.01 8.76
CA VAL A 193 -6.46 -18.12 8.86
C VAL A 193 -7.43 -18.23 7.66
N GLY A 194 -7.03 -18.94 6.61
CA GLY A 194 -7.85 -19.18 5.43
C GLY A 194 -9.12 -19.93 5.80
N ALA A 195 -10.25 -19.49 5.29
CA ALA A 195 -11.54 -20.16 5.36
C ALA A 195 -12.46 -19.57 4.31
N ALA A 196 -13.30 -20.42 3.71
CA ALA A 196 -14.31 -19.97 2.76
C ALA A 196 -15.15 -18.83 3.37
N ALA A 197 -15.31 -17.74 2.63
CA ALA A 197 -16.13 -16.62 3.05
C ALA A 197 -17.60 -17.03 3.15
N ASP A 198 -18.29 -16.50 4.15
CA ASP A 198 -19.74 -16.56 4.21
C ASP A 198 -20.32 -15.76 3.03
N PRO A 199 -21.09 -16.37 2.11
CA PRO A 199 -21.64 -15.66 0.96
C PRO A 199 -22.54 -14.48 1.33
N ALA A 200 -23.12 -14.48 2.53
CA ALA A 200 -23.96 -13.40 3.04
C ALA A 200 -23.14 -12.21 3.61
N VAL A 201 -21.82 -12.34 3.72
CA VAL A 201 -20.95 -11.33 4.33
C VAL A 201 -19.93 -10.88 3.32
N THR A 202 -19.79 -9.56 3.12
CA THR A 202 -18.67 -9.03 2.34
C THR A 202 -17.37 -9.28 3.07
N THR A 203 -16.44 -10.00 2.43
CA THR A 203 -15.11 -10.28 2.98
C THR A 203 -14.05 -9.45 2.25
N ILE A 204 -13.18 -8.79 3.01
CA ILE A 204 -12.06 -7.97 2.50
C ILE A 204 -10.75 -8.61 2.96
N GLY A 205 -9.87 -8.91 2.01
CA GLY A 205 -8.50 -9.34 2.26
C GLY A 205 -7.57 -8.15 2.45
N ILE A 206 -6.61 -8.25 3.38
CA ILE A 206 -5.64 -7.20 3.67
C ILE A 206 -4.24 -7.82 3.70
N THR A 207 -3.33 -7.26 2.94
CA THR A 207 -1.92 -7.69 2.91
C THR A 207 -1.01 -6.48 2.71
N HIS A 208 0.19 -6.51 3.28
CA HIS A 208 1.17 -5.49 2.93
C HIS A 208 1.58 -5.62 1.46
N ALA A 209 2.18 -6.72 1.08
CA ALA A 209 2.69 -6.93 -0.27
C ALA A 209 1.77 -7.82 -1.12
N PRO A 210 1.36 -7.38 -2.33
CA PRO A 210 0.40 -8.10 -3.17
C PRO A 210 1.05 -9.25 -3.95
N TYR A 211 1.61 -10.25 -3.25
CA TYR A 211 2.10 -11.47 -3.88
C TYR A 211 0.95 -12.30 -4.43
N GLN A 212 1.09 -12.79 -5.67
CA GLN A 212 0.04 -13.52 -6.39
C GLN A 212 -0.52 -14.68 -5.57
N ARG A 213 0.34 -15.47 -4.89
CA ARG A 213 -0.08 -16.60 -4.05
C ARG A 213 -1.04 -16.20 -2.90
N VAL A 214 -0.84 -15.00 -2.34
CA VAL A 214 -1.70 -14.47 -1.27
C VAL A 214 -3.01 -13.96 -1.86
N LEU A 215 -2.93 -13.22 -2.96
CA LEU A 215 -4.10 -12.72 -3.68
C LEU A 215 -4.98 -13.87 -4.17
N ASP A 216 -4.37 -14.91 -4.76
CA ASP A 216 -5.06 -16.11 -5.23
C ASP A 216 -5.78 -16.83 -4.08
N ALA A 217 -5.11 -17.02 -2.95
CA ALA A 217 -5.67 -17.68 -1.78
C ALA A 217 -6.86 -16.90 -1.20
N MET A 218 -6.69 -15.58 -0.97
CA MET A 218 -7.77 -14.73 -0.44
C MET A 218 -9.00 -14.70 -1.37
N THR A 219 -8.78 -14.61 -2.68
CA THR A 219 -9.89 -14.54 -3.65
C THR A 219 -10.52 -15.90 -3.90
N ALA A 220 -9.77 -17.00 -3.83
CA ALA A 220 -10.32 -18.35 -3.86
C ALA A 220 -11.26 -18.64 -2.67
N ASP A 221 -10.96 -18.07 -1.51
CA ASP A 221 -11.80 -18.14 -0.30
C ASP A 221 -12.99 -17.17 -0.33
N GLY A 222 -13.15 -16.36 -1.39
CA GLY A 222 -14.31 -15.49 -1.61
C GLY A 222 -14.13 -14.05 -1.12
N ALA A 223 -12.90 -13.56 -0.91
CA ALA A 223 -12.70 -12.13 -0.69
C ALA A 223 -13.18 -11.33 -1.91
N SER A 224 -14.07 -10.37 -1.69
CA SER A 224 -14.63 -9.52 -2.76
C SER A 224 -13.71 -8.35 -3.11
N LEU A 225 -12.82 -7.98 -2.21
CA LEU A 225 -11.80 -6.94 -2.34
C LEU A 225 -10.53 -7.39 -1.62
N VAL A 226 -9.36 -7.14 -2.22
CA VAL A 226 -8.07 -7.21 -1.52
C VAL A 226 -7.45 -5.82 -1.54
N ILE A 227 -6.95 -5.38 -0.39
CA ILE A 227 -6.31 -4.07 -0.17
C ILE A 227 -4.83 -4.32 0.13
N ALA A 228 -3.93 -3.68 -0.65
CA ALA A 228 -2.49 -3.89 -0.54
C ALA A 228 -1.68 -2.59 -0.73
N GLY A 229 -0.40 -2.61 -0.34
CA GLY A 229 0.59 -1.56 -0.49
C GLY A 229 1.87 -2.02 -1.18
N HIS A 230 3.04 -1.74 -0.56
CA HIS A 230 4.37 -2.26 -0.87
C HIS A 230 4.99 -1.81 -2.20
N THR A 231 4.23 -1.74 -3.27
CA THR A 231 4.75 -1.48 -4.62
C THR A 231 5.23 -0.05 -4.83
N HIS A 232 4.83 0.86 -3.96
CA HIS A 232 5.00 2.32 -4.11
C HIS A 232 4.48 2.84 -5.46
N GLY A 233 3.56 2.10 -6.11
CA GLY A 233 3.10 2.40 -7.47
C GLY A 233 4.20 2.30 -8.52
N GLY A 234 5.27 1.56 -8.22
CA GLY A 234 6.50 1.48 -9.00
C GLY A 234 7.49 2.59 -8.71
N GLN A 235 7.15 3.57 -7.86
CA GLN A 235 7.98 4.69 -7.38
C GLN A 235 8.59 5.57 -8.50
N LEU A 236 9.21 4.95 -9.50
CA LEU A 236 9.68 5.58 -10.75
C LEU A 236 8.83 5.09 -11.91
N CYS A 237 8.02 5.98 -12.47
CA CYS A 237 7.15 5.68 -13.59
C CYS A 237 7.58 6.48 -14.83
N ILE A 238 7.36 5.88 -16.00
CA ILE A 238 7.48 6.61 -17.26
C ILE A 238 6.08 7.14 -17.61
N PRO A 239 5.93 8.46 -17.85
CA PRO A 239 4.66 9.01 -18.29
C PRO A 239 4.10 8.28 -19.52
N GLY A 240 2.83 7.85 -19.44
CA GLY A 240 2.17 7.07 -20.50
C GLY A 240 2.50 5.57 -20.52
N PHE A 241 3.57 5.11 -19.86
CA PHE A 241 3.94 3.70 -19.77
C PHE A 241 3.63 3.08 -18.40
N GLY A 242 3.76 3.85 -17.32
CA GLY A 242 3.52 3.40 -15.95
C GLY A 242 4.76 2.90 -15.22
N ALA A 243 4.55 2.00 -14.25
CA ALA A 243 5.59 1.46 -13.38
C ALA A 243 6.67 0.67 -14.12
N LEU A 244 7.92 0.80 -13.69
CA LEU A 244 9.03 0.00 -14.22
C LEU A 244 9.19 -1.32 -13.46
N VAL A 245 8.94 -1.30 -12.14
CA VAL A 245 9.04 -2.45 -11.24
C VAL A 245 7.93 -2.41 -10.19
N THR A 246 7.60 -3.56 -9.60
CA THR A 246 6.60 -3.69 -8.52
C THR A 246 7.21 -4.17 -7.21
N ASN A 247 8.48 -4.61 -7.25
CA ASN A 247 9.20 -5.20 -6.11
C ASN A 247 8.55 -6.48 -5.53
N CYS A 248 7.62 -7.08 -6.27
CA CYS A 248 6.98 -8.38 -6.02
C CYS A 248 6.68 -9.06 -7.35
N ASP A 249 5.91 -10.15 -7.35
CA ASP A 249 5.52 -10.89 -8.55
C ASP A 249 4.25 -10.36 -9.24
N LEU A 250 3.67 -9.26 -8.73
CA LEU A 250 2.53 -8.59 -9.34
C LEU A 250 2.95 -7.92 -10.67
N ASP A 251 2.09 -7.98 -11.67
CA ASP A 251 2.33 -7.28 -12.94
C ASP A 251 2.31 -5.75 -12.78
N ARG A 252 3.10 -5.08 -13.63
CA ARG A 252 3.30 -3.62 -13.54
C ARG A 252 2.04 -2.81 -13.80
N GLY A 253 1.09 -3.36 -14.56
CA GLY A 253 -0.19 -2.70 -14.84
C GLY A 253 -1.06 -2.55 -13.59
N ARG A 254 -0.84 -3.41 -12.58
CA ARG A 254 -1.54 -3.39 -11.29
C ARG A 254 -0.74 -2.78 -10.16
N ALA A 255 0.39 -2.15 -10.44
CA ALA A 255 1.28 -1.57 -9.42
C ALA A 255 0.60 -0.53 -8.52
N LYS A 256 -0.52 0.07 -8.93
CA LYS A 256 -1.35 0.99 -8.13
C LYS A 256 -2.76 1.13 -8.69
N GLY A 257 -3.67 1.57 -7.82
CA GLY A 257 -5.06 1.83 -8.17
C GLY A 257 -5.93 0.59 -8.09
N ALA A 258 -7.13 0.68 -8.62
CA ALA A 258 -8.11 -0.39 -8.61
C ALA A 258 -8.01 -1.25 -9.88
N SER A 259 -8.04 -2.55 -9.71
CA SER A 259 -8.02 -3.55 -10.79
C SER A 259 -8.83 -4.77 -10.38
N ARG A 260 -8.91 -5.77 -11.27
CA ARG A 260 -9.57 -7.05 -10.97
C ARG A 260 -8.55 -8.13 -10.69
N TRP A 261 -8.86 -9.02 -9.74
CA TRP A 261 -8.05 -10.19 -9.41
C TRP A 261 -8.92 -11.45 -9.27
N TRP A 262 -8.37 -12.57 -9.65
CA TRP A 262 -8.94 -13.92 -9.53
C TRP A 262 -7.81 -14.93 -9.47
N PRO A 263 -8.00 -16.14 -8.97
CA PRO A 263 -6.97 -17.17 -8.98
C PRO A 263 -6.41 -17.40 -10.39
N GLY A 264 -5.09 -17.23 -10.55
CA GLY A 264 -4.42 -17.32 -11.85
C GLY A 264 -4.42 -16.03 -12.70
N ALA A 265 -4.87 -14.89 -12.17
CA ALA A 265 -4.86 -13.60 -12.88
C ALA A 265 -3.46 -13.15 -13.34
N GLY A 266 -2.40 -13.65 -12.72
CA GLY A 266 -1.03 -13.38 -13.14
C GLY A 266 -0.68 -13.94 -14.54
N SER A 267 -1.43 -14.93 -15.01
CA SER A 267 -1.23 -15.59 -16.32
C SER A 267 -2.41 -15.41 -17.30
N SER A 268 -3.49 -14.75 -16.89
CA SER A 268 -4.70 -14.52 -17.71
C SER A 268 -5.08 -13.05 -17.74
N THR A 269 -5.50 -12.56 -18.90
CA THR A 269 -5.94 -11.17 -19.09
C THR A 269 -7.46 -11.00 -19.10
N VAL A 270 -8.22 -12.10 -19.18
CA VAL A 270 -9.68 -12.07 -19.22
C VAL A 270 -10.22 -12.31 -17.83
N ALA A 271 -10.72 -11.24 -17.20
CA ALA A 271 -11.32 -11.30 -15.89
C ALA A 271 -12.70 -12.00 -15.95
N PRO A 272 -12.98 -13.00 -15.11
CA PRO A 272 -14.31 -13.53 -14.95
C PRO A 272 -15.25 -12.46 -14.35
N ALA A 273 -16.56 -12.61 -14.55
CA ALA A 273 -17.54 -11.61 -14.11
C ALA A 273 -17.53 -11.40 -12.60
N ASP A 274 -17.26 -12.47 -11.84
CA ASP A 274 -17.18 -12.52 -10.40
C ASP A 274 -15.78 -12.22 -9.81
N ALA A 275 -14.80 -11.87 -10.67
CA ALA A 275 -13.45 -11.51 -10.21
C ALA A 275 -13.51 -10.48 -9.08
N ALA A 276 -12.71 -10.68 -8.05
CA ALA A 276 -12.58 -9.74 -6.94
C ALA A 276 -11.97 -8.40 -7.38
N TRP A 277 -12.15 -7.37 -6.59
CA TRP A 277 -11.38 -6.14 -6.72
C TRP A 277 -10.04 -6.26 -6.01
N LEU A 278 -9.02 -5.68 -6.60
CA LEU A 278 -7.71 -5.45 -5.98
C LEU A 278 -7.45 -3.95 -5.98
N HIS A 279 -7.17 -3.38 -4.82
CA HIS A 279 -6.67 -2.01 -4.71
C HIS A 279 -5.26 -2.01 -4.16
N VAL A 280 -4.32 -1.44 -4.90
CA VAL A 280 -2.92 -1.27 -4.49
C VAL A 280 -2.64 0.21 -4.32
N CYS A 281 -2.24 0.62 -3.11
CA CYS A 281 -1.89 2.00 -2.80
C CYS A 281 -0.43 2.28 -3.16
N ALA A 282 -0.15 3.44 -3.76
CA ALA A 282 1.23 3.84 -4.00
C ALA A 282 1.96 4.36 -2.76
N GLY A 283 1.27 4.44 -1.63
CA GLY A 283 1.84 4.79 -0.33
C GLY A 283 2.32 6.23 -0.18
N LEU A 284 2.55 6.64 1.07
CA LEU A 284 2.84 8.03 1.47
C LEU A 284 4.34 8.35 1.55
N GLY A 285 5.18 7.33 1.63
CA GLY A 285 6.62 7.46 1.78
C GLY A 285 7.41 6.84 0.64
N ALA A 286 8.69 6.81 0.85
CA ALA A 286 9.67 6.09 0.06
C ALA A 286 10.75 5.60 1.01
N SER A 287 11.43 4.49 0.68
CA SER A 287 12.55 4.03 1.48
C SER A 287 13.57 5.15 1.69
N ARG A 288 14.11 5.26 2.89
CA ARG A 288 15.12 6.27 3.26
C ARG A 288 16.30 6.34 2.29
N TYR A 289 16.68 5.21 1.71
CA TYR A 289 17.82 5.11 0.78
C TYR A 289 17.43 5.20 -0.70
N ALA A 290 16.14 5.36 -0.98
CA ALA A 290 15.62 5.62 -2.31
C ALA A 290 14.50 6.69 -2.23
N PRO A 291 14.80 7.91 -1.72
CA PRO A 291 13.79 8.94 -1.46
C PRO A 291 13.40 9.68 -2.74
N ILE A 292 13.11 8.95 -3.81
CA ILE A 292 12.81 9.52 -5.12
C ILE A 292 11.46 9.00 -5.60
N ARG A 293 10.61 9.88 -6.13
CA ARG A 293 9.39 9.55 -6.86
C ARG A 293 9.35 10.34 -8.17
N PHE A 294 8.97 9.68 -9.26
CA PHE A 294 8.83 10.35 -10.55
C PHE A 294 7.59 9.83 -11.28
N ALA A 295 6.70 10.74 -11.68
CA ALA A 295 5.37 10.45 -12.24
C ALA A 295 4.54 9.47 -11.37
N CYS A 296 4.81 9.49 -10.05
CA CYS A 296 4.18 8.62 -9.06
C CYS A 296 4.10 9.32 -7.69
N ARG A 297 3.18 10.26 -7.55
CA ARG A 297 2.99 11.04 -6.32
C ARG A 297 2.68 10.13 -5.14
N PRO A 298 3.13 10.47 -3.92
CA PRO A 298 2.69 9.79 -2.71
C PRO A 298 1.18 9.98 -2.53
N GLU A 299 0.50 8.92 -2.06
CA GLU A 299 -0.95 8.93 -1.97
C GLU A 299 -1.50 8.12 -0.79
N ALA A 300 -2.67 8.52 -0.31
CA ALA A 300 -3.63 7.69 0.40
C ALA A 300 -4.86 7.49 -0.49
N ALA A 301 -5.69 6.50 -0.18
CA ALA A 301 -6.90 6.23 -0.95
C ALA A 301 -8.15 6.21 -0.07
N LEU A 302 -9.21 6.87 -0.54
CA LEU A 302 -10.56 6.72 -0.01
C LEU A 302 -11.36 5.81 -0.95
N LEU A 303 -11.67 4.61 -0.47
CA LEU A 303 -12.45 3.62 -1.18
C LEU A 303 -13.90 3.70 -0.68
N THR A 304 -14.81 4.14 -1.54
CA THR A 304 -16.24 4.09 -1.26
C THR A 304 -16.74 2.72 -1.75
N LEU A 305 -16.97 1.82 -0.82
CA LEU A 305 -17.54 0.52 -1.11
C LEU A 305 -19.05 0.68 -1.27
N VAL A 306 -19.60 0.16 -2.35
CA VAL A 306 -21.02 0.24 -2.65
C VAL A 306 -21.59 -1.14 -2.93
N SER A 307 -22.92 -1.26 -2.86
CA SER A 307 -23.66 -2.47 -3.20
C SER A 307 -23.34 -2.95 -4.62
N ARG A 308 -23.17 -4.25 -4.78
CA ARG A 308 -23.15 -4.89 -6.10
C ARG A 308 -24.56 -4.82 -6.68
N GLU A 309 -24.68 -4.55 -7.98
CA GLU A 309 -25.95 -4.78 -8.67
C GLU A 309 -26.27 -6.27 -8.68
N VAL A 310 -27.54 -6.61 -8.53
CA VAL A 310 -28.00 -7.99 -8.72
C VAL A 310 -27.96 -8.26 -10.22
N ALA A 311 -27.12 -9.22 -10.63
CA ALA A 311 -27.02 -9.63 -12.05
C ALA A 311 -28.28 -10.38 -12.49
#